data_ba0fe95dacecb4632d15af8575b17124
#
_entry.id   ba0fe95dacecb4632d15af8575b17124
#
_cell.length_a   1.000
_cell.length_b   1.000
_cell.length_c   1.000
_cell.angle_alpha   90.00
_cell.angle_beta   90.00
_cell.angle_gamma   90.00
#
_symmetry.space_group_name_H-M   'P 1'
#
loop_
_entity.id
_entity.type
_entity.pdbx_description
1 polymer ?
#
loop_
_entity_poly.entity_id
_entity_poly.type
_entity_poly.pdbx_seq_one_letter_code
_entity_poly.pdbx_strand_id
1 'polypeptide(L)'
;MRTEDQKVSQDPITVTLGGKEYSVKLLVIKDSREWRKKAVELLASLPQYANVTTDDPTAFSVAMNALIVAMPDAITDLFFQYAKDLDRDEIEGVANDQEIATAFEQVVTVAFPLVGSMTVLAEKIAGKVSQ
;
A
#
# COMPACT_ATOMS: atom_id res chain seq x y z
N MET A 1 -25.92 11.56 -7.67
CA MET A 1 -25.18 11.13 -8.87
C MET A 1 -23.69 11.15 -8.60
N ARG A 2 -22.98 10.16 -9.08
CA ARG A 2 -21.54 10.10 -8.85
C ARG A 2 -20.81 11.05 -9.79
N THR A 3 -19.81 11.72 -9.23
CA THR A 3 -18.95 12.60 -10.00
C THR A 3 -17.86 11.77 -10.69
N GLU A 4 -17.13 12.41 -11.60
CA GLU A 4 -15.98 11.75 -12.22
C GLU A 4 -14.92 11.40 -11.17
N ASP A 5 -14.74 12.25 -10.18
CA ASP A 5 -13.78 11.98 -9.10
C ASP A 5 -14.18 10.75 -8.31
N GLN A 6 -15.47 10.56 -8.05
CA GLN A 6 -15.95 9.38 -7.34
C GLN A 6 -15.73 8.12 -8.17
N LYS A 7 -15.91 8.20 -9.47
CA LYS A 7 -15.62 7.08 -10.38
C LYS A 7 -14.15 6.72 -10.34
N VAL A 8 -13.28 7.71 -10.45
CA VAL A 8 -11.84 7.50 -10.46
C VAL A 8 -11.38 6.87 -9.15
N SER A 9 -11.92 7.35 -8.01
CA SER A 9 -11.53 6.84 -6.70
C SER A 9 -12.03 5.42 -6.44
N GLN A 10 -12.95 4.92 -7.25
CA GLN A 10 -13.47 3.55 -7.14
C GLN A 10 -12.83 2.60 -8.14
N ASP A 11 -11.96 3.11 -8.99
CA ASP A 11 -11.27 2.27 -9.97
C ASP A 11 -10.36 1.28 -9.26
N PRO A 12 -10.26 0.05 -9.77
CA PRO A 12 -9.35 -0.94 -9.19
C PRO A 12 -7.90 -0.47 -9.30
N ILE A 13 -7.08 -1.01 -8.40
CA ILE A 13 -5.64 -0.80 -8.48
C ILE A 13 -5.10 -1.75 -9.55
N THR A 14 -4.28 -1.25 -10.48
CA THR A 14 -3.63 -2.10 -11.47
C THR A 14 -2.21 -2.40 -11.00
N VAL A 15 -1.89 -3.68 -10.87
CA VAL A 15 -0.56 -4.13 -10.45
C VAL A 15 0.01 -5.07 -11.50
N THR A 16 1.34 -5.10 -11.60
CA THR A 16 2.04 -6.00 -12.53
C THR A 16 2.78 -7.05 -11.73
N LEU A 17 2.43 -8.32 -11.95
CA LEU A 17 3.00 -9.44 -11.22
C LEU A 17 3.31 -10.56 -12.21
N GLY A 18 4.58 -10.97 -12.26
CA GLY A 18 5.02 -11.98 -13.21
C GLY A 18 4.88 -11.54 -14.65
N GLY A 19 5.02 -10.25 -14.91
CA GLY A 19 4.90 -9.68 -16.25
C GLY A 19 3.47 -9.56 -16.75
N LYS A 20 2.48 -9.76 -15.87
CA LYS A 20 1.08 -9.72 -16.23
C LYS A 20 0.36 -8.71 -15.35
N GLU A 21 -0.60 -7.97 -15.94
CA GLU A 21 -1.37 -6.99 -15.19
C GLU A 21 -2.58 -7.65 -14.51
N TYR A 22 -2.80 -7.26 -13.27
CA TYR A 22 -3.95 -7.72 -12.48
C TYR A 22 -4.70 -6.51 -11.92
N SER A 23 -6.01 -6.64 -11.82
CA SER A 23 -6.86 -5.62 -11.18
C SER A 23 -7.15 -6.03 -9.75
N VAL A 24 -6.84 -5.16 -8.80
CA VAL A 24 -7.12 -5.38 -7.39
C VAL A 24 -8.28 -4.48 -6.98
N LYS A 25 -9.39 -5.07 -6.59
CA LYS A 25 -10.55 -4.32 -6.16
C LYS A 25 -10.28 -3.64 -4.81
N LEU A 26 -10.76 -2.42 -4.68
CA LEU A 26 -10.67 -1.73 -3.39
C LEU A 26 -11.55 -2.45 -2.37
N LEU A 27 -11.05 -2.58 -1.15
CA LEU A 27 -11.84 -3.17 -0.07
C LEU A 27 -12.92 -2.19 0.37
N VAL A 28 -14.06 -2.73 0.78
CA VAL A 28 -15.09 -1.91 1.42
C VAL A 28 -14.55 -1.38 2.75
N ILE A 29 -15.15 -0.31 3.27
CA ILE A 29 -14.64 0.40 4.45
C ILE A 29 -14.38 -0.55 5.63
N LYS A 30 -15.28 -1.46 5.89
CA LYS A 30 -15.13 -2.40 7.01
C LYS A 30 -13.88 -3.26 6.86
N ASP A 31 -13.69 -3.83 5.68
CA ASP A 31 -12.54 -4.70 5.41
C ASP A 31 -11.24 -3.90 5.33
N SER A 32 -11.31 -2.72 4.74
CA SER A 32 -10.15 -1.84 4.64
C SER A 32 -9.65 -1.44 6.02
N ARG A 33 -10.59 -1.15 6.95
CA ARG A 33 -10.24 -0.79 8.32
C ARG A 33 -9.49 -1.92 9.03
N GLU A 34 -9.97 -3.14 8.89
CA GLU A 34 -9.32 -4.31 9.48
C GLU A 34 -7.94 -4.54 8.86
N TRP A 35 -7.84 -4.36 7.55
CA TRP A 35 -6.57 -4.53 6.86
C TRP A 35 -5.54 -3.50 7.33
N ARG A 36 -5.96 -2.21 7.46
CA ARG A 36 -5.06 -1.15 7.93
C ARG A 36 -4.57 -1.44 9.35
N LYS A 37 -5.45 -1.96 10.19
CA LYS A 37 -5.08 -2.32 11.56
C LYS A 37 -3.98 -3.38 11.57
N LYS A 38 -4.12 -4.41 10.74
CA LYS A 38 -3.11 -5.46 10.62
C LYS A 38 -1.78 -4.90 10.12
N ALA A 39 -1.81 -4.01 9.14
CA ALA A 39 -0.61 -3.39 8.61
C ALA A 39 0.13 -2.58 9.68
N VAL A 40 -0.61 -1.80 10.46
CA VAL A 40 -0.02 -1.01 11.56
C VAL A 40 0.52 -1.90 12.66
N GLU A 41 -0.18 -2.96 13.00
CA GLU A 41 0.30 -3.92 14.01
C GLU A 41 1.59 -4.58 13.58
N LEU A 42 1.70 -4.94 12.31
CA LEU A 42 2.93 -5.54 11.79
C LEU A 42 4.08 -4.54 11.86
N LEU A 43 3.82 -3.28 11.50
CA LEU A 43 4.81 -2.23 11.58
C LEU A 43 5.30 -2.04 13.02
N ALA A 44 4.38 -2.06 13.98
CA ALA A 44 4.71 -1.90 15.40
C ALA A 44 5.53 -3.05 15.94
N SER A 45 5.58 -4.19 15.25
CA SER A 45 6.40 -5.32 15.65
C SER A 45 7.89 -5.05 15.45
N LEU A 46 8.25 -4.05 14.65
CA LEU A 46 9.64 -3.62 14.50
C LEU A 46 9.95 -2.61 15.61
N PRO A 47 10.94 -2.90 16.49
CA PRO A 47 11.17 -2.04 17.65
C PRO A 47 11.40 -0.58 17.33
N GLN A 48 12.15 -0.27 16.25
CA GLN A 48 12.46 1.10 15.89
C GLN A 48 11.26 1.87 15.37
N TYR A 49 10.16 1.18 15.05
CA TYR A 49 8.96 1.82 14.50
C TYR A 49 7.72 1.59 15.37
N ALA A 50 7.91 1.14 16.60
CA ALA A 50 6.79 0.82 17.48
C ALA A 50 5.91 2.02 17.79
N ASN A 51 6.46 3.24 17.73
CA ASN A 51 5.72 4.47 18.03
C ASN A 51 5.32 5.25 16.79
N VAL A 52 5.54 4.71 15.60
CA VAL A 52 5.13 5.38 14.36
C VAL A 52 3.61 5.30 14.23
N THR A 53 3.01 6.43 13.83
CA THR A 53 1.56 6.52 13.63
C THR A 53 1.26 7.03 12.24
N THR A 54 -0.01 6.90 11.85
CA THR A 54 -0.46 7.44 10.57
C THR A 54 -0.60 8.96 10.59
N ASP A 55 -0.44 9.59 11.77
CA ASP A 55 -0.49 11.05 11.89
C ASP A 55 0.74 11.73 11.29
N ASP A 56 1.83 10.99 11.15
CA ASP A 56 3.05 11.49 10.52
C ASP A 56 3.27 10.73 9.21
N PRO A 57 2.76 11.24 8.08
CA PRO A 57 2.82 10.50 6.82
C PRO A 57 4.25 10.19 6.36
N THR A 58 5.20 11.10 6.58
CA THR A 58 6.57 10.88 6.17
C THR A 58 7.20 9.74 6.96
N ALA A 59 7.08 9.78 8.29
CA ALA A 59 7.61 8.72 9.15
C ALA A 59 6.94 7.38 8.84
N PHE A 60 5.63 7.40 8.59
CA PHE A 60 4.90 6.19 8.27
C PHE A 60 5.40 5.57 6.94
N SER A 61 5.61 6.40 5.92
CA SER A 61 6.10 5.92 4.62
C SER A 61 7.50 5.31 4.73
N VAL A 62 8.39 5.97 5.48
CA VAL A 62 9.74 5.43 5.72
C VAL A 62 9.66 4.08 6.44
N ALA A 63 8.80 3.99 7.45
CA ALA A 63 8.64 2.77 8.22
C ALA A 63 8.08 1.63 7.36
N MET A 64 7.12 1.92 6.48
CA MET A 64 6.57 0.90 5.59
C MET A 64 7.60 0.39 4.61
N ASN A 65 8.47 1.26 4.08
CA ASN A 65 9.56 0.81 3.23
C ASN A 65 10.52 -0.10 3.98
N ALA A 66 10.82 0.23 5.23
CA ALA A 66 11.69 -0.62 6.06
C ALA A 66 11.03 -1.98 6.31
N LEU A 67 9.73 -2.00 6.50
CA LEU A 67 8.98 -3.24 6.70
C LEU A 67 9.05 -4.13 5.46
N ILE A 68 8.91 -3.54 4.28
CA ILE A 68 9.01 -4.27 3.01
C ILE A 68 10.36 -4.96 2.90
N VAL A 69 11.44 -4.26 3.28
CA VAL A 69 12.80 -4.82 3.20
C VAL A 69 13.02 -5.88 4.28
N ALA A 70 12.54 -5.63 5.49
CA ALA A 70 12.84 -6.50 6.63
C ALA A 70 11.97 -7.77 6.67
N MET A 71 10.73 -7.69 6.19
CA MET A 71 9.76 -8.77 6.34
C MET A 71 8.99 -9.03 5.03
N PRO A 72 9.67 -9.43 3.95
CA PRO A 72 9.02 -9.60 2.66
C PRO A 72 7.89 -10.64 2.67
N ASP A 73 8.03 -11.70 3.46
CA ASP A 73 6.99 -12.73 3.51
C ASP A 73 5.71 -12.20 4.16
N ALA A 74 5.86 -11.39 5.20
CA ALA A 74 4.71 -10.77 5.87
C ALA A 74 4.03 -9.77 4.95
N ILE A 75 4.81 -9.05 4.15
CA ILE A 75 4.29 -8.11 3.17
C ILE A 75 3.50 -8.85 2.09
N THR A 76 4.02 -10.00 1.63
CA THR A 76 3.30 -10.84 0.67
C THR A 76 1.95 -11.29 1.24
N ASP A 77 1.93 -11.71 2.50
CA ASP A 77 0.70 -12.10 3.17
C ASP A 77 -0.30 -10.95 3.22
N LEU A 78 0.15 -9.76 3.61
CA LEU A 78 -0.71 -8.59 3.67
C LEU A 78 -1.23 -8.20 2.30
N PHE A 79 -0.38 -8.27 1.28
CA PHE A 79 -0.81 -7.94 -0.07
C PHE A 79 -1.97 -8.84 -0.50
N PHE A 80 -1.85 -10.15 -0.31
CA PHE A 80 -2.91 -11.07 -0.72
C PHE A 80 -4.13 -11.03 0.20
N GLN A 81 -3.99 -10.53 1.40
CA GLN A 81 -5.15 -10.27 2.25
C GLN A 81 -5.98 -9.09 1.72
N TYR A 82 -5.33 -8.13 1.07
CA TYR A 82 -6.04 -7.05 0.39
C TYR A 82 -6.56 -7.52 -0.97
N ALA A 83 -5.71 -8.16 -1.74
CA ALA A 83 -6.00 -8.63 -3.11
C ALA A 83 -6.53 -10.07 -3.06
N LYS A 84 -7.59 -10.29 -2.29
CA LYS A 84 -8.08 -11.65 -2.00
C LYS A 84 -8.75 -12.34 -3.19
N ASP A 85 -9.05 -11.60 -4.25
CA ASP A 85 -9.62 -12.17 -5.47
C ASP A 85 -8.57 -12.73 -6.41
N LEU A 86 -7.29 -12.48 -6.15
CA LEU A 86 -6.20 -12.97 -7.00
C LEU A 86 -5.78 -14.39 -6.58
N ASP A 87 -5.31 -15.16 -7.55
CA ASP A 87 -4.81 -16.51 -7.31
C ASP A 87 -3.38 -16.43 -6.77
N ARG A 88 -3.26 -16.55 -5.45
CA ARG A 88 -1.98 -16.42 -4.77
C ARG A 88 -0.95 -17.43 -5.24
N ASP A 89 -1.35 -18.70 -5.35
CA ASP A 89 -0.41 -19.76 -5.72
C ASP A 89 0.17 -19.54 -7.11
N GLU A 90 -0.69 -19.16 -8.06
CA GLU A 90 -0.25 -18.89 -9.41
C GLU A 90 0.72 -17.71 -9.43
N ILE A 91 0.36 -16.63 -8.74
CA ILE A 91 1.16 -15.42 -8.74
C ILE A 91 2.50 -15.63 -8.04
N GLU A 92 2.51 -16.33 -6.91
CA GLU A 92 3.78 -16.61 -6.21
C GLU A 92 4.72 -17.45 -7.03
N GLY A 93 4.21 -18.21 -7.98
CA GLY A 93 5.03 -19.03 -8.86
C GLY A 93 5.71 -18.24 -9.97
N VAL A 94 5.30 -17.01 -10.24
CA VAL A 94 5.82 -16.24 -11.38
C VAL A 94 6.29 -14.84 -11.01
N ALA A 95 5.78 -14.26 -9.94
CA ALA A 95 6.15 -12.91 -9.50
C ALA A 95 7.40 -12.94 -8.63
N ASN A 96 8.16 -11.86 -8.64
CA ASN A 96 9.32 -11.73 -7.76
C ASN A 96 9.02 -10.78 -6.60
N ASP A 97 9.96 -10.72 -5.64
CA ASP A 97 9.79 -9.91 -4.44
C ASP A 97 9.64 -8.42 -4.74
N GLN A 98 10.35 -7.94 -5.76
CA GLN A 98 10.27 -6.52 -6.13
C GLN A 98 8.89 -6.17 -6.68
N GLU A 99 8.31 -7.06 -7.46
CA GLU A 99 6.96 -6.85 -7.99
C GLU A 99 5.93 -6.81 -6.88
N ILE A 100 6.05 -7.70 -5.91
CA ILE A 100 5.16 -7.71 -4.74
C ILE A 100 5.33 -6.43 -3.93
N ALA A 101 6.58 -5.99 -3.72
CA ALA A 101 6.84 -4.76 -2.98
C ALA A 101 6.21 -3.54 -3.67
N THR A 102 6.35 -3.44 -4.98
CA THR A 102 5.75 -2.35 -5.76
C THR A 102 4.23 -2.39 -5.67
N ALA A 103 3.65 -3.59 -5.81
CA ALA A 103 2.20 -3.76 -5.71
C ALA A 103 1.70 -3.40 -4.31
N PHE A 104 2.45 -3.78 -3.28
CA PHE A 104 2.10 -3.46 -1.91
C PHE A 104 2.12 -1.95 -1.67
N GLU A 105 3.12 -1.25 -2.22
CA GLU A 105 3.17 0.21 -2.12
C GLU A 105 1.95 0.86 -2.74
N GLN A 106 1.48 0.34 -3.87
CA GLN A 106 0.26 0.83 -4.51
C GLN A 106 -0.95 0.62 -3.62
N VAL A 107 -1.04 -0.54 -2.97
CA VAL A 107 -2.12 -0.84 -2.03
C VAL A 107 -2.08 0.11 -0.84
N VAL A 108 -0.90 0.34 -0.28
CA VAL A 108 -0.73 1.25 0.87
C VAL A 108 -1.18 2.66 0.52
N THR A 109 -0.83 3.13 -0.67
CA THR A 109 -1.21 4.46 -1.13
C THR A 109 -2.74 4.63 -1.16
N VAL A 110 -3.44 3.58 -1.56
CA VAL A 110 -4.91 3.61 -1.62
C VAL A 110 -5.53 3.37 -0.24
N ALA A 111 -4.99 2.42 0.52
CA ALA A 111 -5.54 2.06 1.83
C ALA A 111 -5.32 3.16 2.87
N PHE A 112 -4.27 3.96 2.71
CA PHE A 112 -3.97 5.10 3.57
C PHE A 112 -3.96 6.37 2.72
N PRO A 113 -5.14 6.85 2.28
CA PRO A 113 -5.20 7.97 1.32
C PRO A 113 -4.52 9.24 1.82
N LEU A 114 -4.58 9.50 3.12
CA LEU A 114 -3.95 10.68 3.70
C LEU A 114 -2.44 10.62 3.52
N VAL A 115 -1.84 9.45 3.74
CA VAL A 115 -0.40 9.26 3.56
C VAL A 115 -0.01 9.52 2.11
N GLY A 116 -0.75 8.91 1.16
CA GLY A 116 -0.49 9.11 -0.26
C GLY A 116 -0.64 10.56 -0.68
N SER A 117 -1.70 11.22 -0.23
CA SER A 117 -1.96 12.62 -0.54
C SER A 117 -0.89 13.53 0.02
N MET A 118 -0.47 13.29 1.25
CA MET A 118 0.56 14.10 1.88
C MET A 118 1.91 13.92 1.22
N THR A 119 2.22 12.71 0.77
CA THR A 119 3.48 12.45 0.05
C THR A 119 3.53 13.26 -1.24
N VAL A 120 2.46 13.25 -2.03
CA VAL A 120 2.38 14.01 -3.27
C VAL A 120 2.49 15.50 -2.98
N LEU A 121 1.78 15.98 -1.97
CA LEU A 121 1.81 17.39 -1.60
C LEU A 121 3.21 17.81 -1.16
N ALA A 122 3.88 17.00 -0.35
CA ALA A 122 5.23 17.29 0.12
C ALA A 122 6.21 17.38 -1.04
N GLU A 123 6.09 16.51 -2.04
CA GLU A 123 6.93 16.54 -3.22
C GLU A 123 6.74 17.85 -4.00
N LYS A 124 5.49 18.28 -4.15
CA LYS A 124 5.19 19.53 -4.86
C LYS A 124 5.74 20.73 -4.10
N ILE A 125 5.60 20.75 -2.79
CA ILE A 125 6.13 21.83 -1.96
C ILE A 125 7.64 21.86 -2.04
N ALA A 126 8.29 20.71 -1.93
CA ALA A 126 9.75 20.63 -2.01
C ALA A 126 10.25 21.13 -3.38
N GLY A 127 9.55 20.78 -4.44
CA GLY A 127 9.89 21.26 -5.77
C GLY A 127 9.80 22.78 -5.89
N LYS A 128 8.81 23.38 -5.28
CA LYS A 128 8.65 24.83 -5.27
C LYS A 128 9.74 25.51 -4.45
N VAL A 129 10.04 24.94 -3.28
CA VAL A 129 11.01 25.53 -2.37
C VAL A 129 12.41 25.46 -2.94
N SER A 130 12.73 24.41 -3.67
CA SER A 130 14.07 24.24 -4.24
C SER A 130 14.34 25.16 -5.43
N GLN A 131 13.36 25.89 -5.86
CA GLN A 131 13.53 26.92 -6.88
C GLN A 131 13.90 28.26 -6.23
#